data_40680681388afde9ac0ea7ca7d13cdf1
#
_entry.id   40680681388afde9ac0ea7ca7d13cdf1
#
_cell.length_a   1.000
_cell.length_b   1.000
_cell.length_c   1.000
_cell.angle_alpha   90.00
_cell.angle_beta   90.00
_cell.angle_gamma   90.00
#
_symmetry.space_group_name_H-M   'P 1'
#
loop_
_entity.id
_entity.type
_entity.pdbx_description
1 polymer ?
#
loop_
_entity_poly.entity_id
_entity_poly.type
_entity_poly.pdbx_seq_one_letter_code
_entity_poly.pdbx_strand_id
1 'polypeptide(L)'
;MTFSVIKKVIEIKRDIESNDEVALSWFDMQKPNLTAVSKKNINIVVKAKFSHLHEDDILVCEDGYAIKVLKDMDDIFVLEFKDALSFAKTAYEIGNRHQPLMIEDFKIIVLDDISIAD
;
A
#
# COMPACT_ATOMS: atom_id res chain seq x y z
N MET A 1 -20.40 -21.83 12.82
CA MET A 1 -19.92 -20.43 12.69
C MET A 1 -18.43 -20.36 13.02
N THR A 2 -17.66 -19.84 12.11
CA THR A 2 -16.23 -19.67 12.34
C THR A 2 -15.94 -18.23 12.70
N PHE A 3 -15.16 -18.02 13.75
CA PHE A 3 -14.70 -16.69 14.14
C PHE A 3 -13.33 -16.46 13.55
N SER A 4 -13.17 -15.33 12.89
CA SER A 4 -11.86 -14.90 12.36
C SER A 4 -11.05 -14.31 13.51
N VAL A 5 -9.86 -14.84 13.73
CA VAL A 5 -8.93 -14.26 14.69
C VAL A 5 -8.22 -13.11 14.01
N ILE A 6 -8.23 -11.94 14.63
CA ILE A 6 -7.54 -10.77 14.14
C ILE A 6 -6.26 -10.60 14.95
N LYS A 7 -5.11 -10.61 14.27
CA LYS A 7 -3.83 -10.38 14.92
C LYS A 7 -3.44 -8.92 14.73
N LYS A 8 -3.08 -8.28 15.81
CA LYS A 8 -2.65 -6.89 15.82
C LYS A 8 -1.14 -6.79 15.70
N VAL A 9 -0.67 -6.04 14.70
CA VAL A 9 0.75 -5.78 14.52
C VAL A 9 1.21 -4.75 15.54
N ILE A 10 2.24 -5.07 16.29
CA ILE A 10 2.79 -4.19 17.35
C ILE A 10 4.15 -3.62 17.00
N GLU A 11 4.89 -4.23 16.08
CA GLU A 11 6.17 -3.67 15.65
C GLU A 11 6.52 -4.16 14.25
N ILE A 12 7.44 -3.46 13.60
CA ILE A 12 7.95 -3.78 12.28
C ILE A 12 9.45 -4.00 12.40
N LYS A 13 9.91 -5.16 11.93
CA LYS A 13 11.32 -5.54 11.95
C LYS A 13 11.81 -5.88 10.55
N ARG A 14 13.08 -6.13 10.40
CA ARG A 14 13.70 -6.62 9.18
C ARG A 14 14.71 -7.72 9.51
N ASP A 15 14.99 -8.55 8.51
CA ASP A 15 16.03 -9.58 8.59
C ASP A 15 15.82 -10.59 9.71
N ILE A 16 14.55 -10.90 10.01
CA ILE A 16 14.18 -11.98 10.91
C ILE A 16 13.35 -13.02 10.18
N GLU A 17 13.20 -14.20 10.75
CA GLU A 17 12.35 -15.23 10.16
C GLU A 17 10.88 -14.86 10.29
N SER A 18 10.10 -15.27 9.29
CA SER A 18 8.65 -15.06 9.29
C SER A 18 7.91 -16.39 9.22
N ASN A 19 6.72 -16.40 9.82
CA ASN A 19 5.82 -17.58 9.83
C ASN A 19 4.89 -17.58 8.62
N ASP A 20 4.68 -16.43 8.01
CA ASP A 20 3.66 -16.20 7.00
C ASP A 20 4.07 -15.05 6.09
N GLU A 21 3.24 -14.79 5.10
CA GLU A 21 3.47 -13.69 4.15
C GLU A 21 2.15 -12.99 3.85
N VAL A 22 2.21 -11.69 3.54
CA VAL A 22 1.07 -10.91 3.10
C VAL A 22 1.45 -10.09 1.87
N ALA A 23 0.65 -10.19 0.81
CA ALA A 23 0.88 -9.40 -0.40
C ALA A 23 0.13 -8.08 -0.28
N LEU A 24 0.85 -6.96 -0.38
CA LEU A 24 0.28 -5.62 -0.28
C LEU A 24 0.65 -4.81 -1.52
N SER A 25 -0.33 -4.07 -2.04
CA SER A 25 -0.07 -3.11 -3.11
C SER A 25 0.70 -1.91 -2.56
N TRP A 26 1.33 -1.14 -3.44
CA TRP A 26 1.98 0.10 -3.02
C TRP A 26 1.00 1.02 -2.28
N PHE A 27 -0.24 1.09 -2.78
CA PHE A 27 -1.29 1.90 -2.17
C PHE A 27 -1.60 1.45 -0.74
N ASP A 28 -1.74 0.14 -0.52
CA ASP A 28 -1.99 -0.41 0.82
C ASP A 28 -0.85 -0.12 1.78
N MET A 29 0.39 -0.16 1.30
CA MET A 29 1.57 0.12 2.13
C MET A 29 1.62 1.57 2.62
N GLN A 30 0.92 2.49 1.95
CA GLN A 30 0.87 3.91 2.31
C GLN A 30 -0.25 4.23 3.31
N LYS A 31 -1.18 3.32 3.52
CA LYS A 31 -2.32 3.60 4.41
C LYS A 31 -1.89 3.71 5.86
N PRO A 32 -2.41 4.72 6.59
CA PRO A 32 -2.12 4.85 8.02
C PRO A 32 -2.74 3.73 8.86
N ASN A 33 -3.88 3.21 8.45
CA ASN A 33 -4.53 2.06 9.07
C ASN A 33 -4.83 1.05 7.98
N LEU A 34 -4.41 -0.19 8.18
CA LEU A 34 -4.53 -1.24 7.20
C LEU A 34 -5.08 -2.49 7.83
N THR A 35 -6.04 -3.12 7.14
CA THR A 35 -6.46 -4.49 7.43
C THR A 35 -6.13 -5.34 6.21
N ALA A 36 -5.61 -6.53 6.44
CA ALA A 36 -5.23 -7.44 5.37
C ALA A 36 -5.37 -8.88 5.80
N VAL A 37 -5.30 -9.78 4.83
CA VAL A 37 -5.36 -11.22 5.07
C VAL A 37 -4.07 -11.83 4.55
N SER A 38 -3.37 -12.56 5.40
CA SER A 38 -2.12 -13.23 5.03
C SER A 38 -2.37 -14.44 4.13
N LYS A 39 -1.31 -14.99 3.57
CA LYS A 39 -1.40 -16.19 2.74
C LYS A 39 -1.93 -17.40 3.49
N LYS A 40 -1.77 -17.46 4.80
CA LYS A 40 -2.33 -18.50 5.66
C LYS A 40 -3.71 -18.15 6.21
N ASN A 41 -4.39 -17.15 5.63
CA ASN A 41 -5.73 -16.70 6.02
C ASN A 41 -5.80 -16.09 7.43
N ILE A 42 -4.74 -15.45 7.87
CA ILE A 42 -4.74 -14.74 9.14
C ILE A 42 -5.11 -13.28 8.88
N ASN A 43 -6.16 -12.80 9.55
CA ASN A 43 -6.55 -11.40 9.49
C ASN A 43 -5.60 -10.57 10.35
N ILE A 44 -5.04 -9.51 9.78
CA ILE A 44 -4.10 -8.63 10.49
C ILE A 44 -4.57 -7.19 10.45
N VAL A 45 -4.22 -6.44 11.47
CA VAL A 45 -4.50 -5.00 11.59
C VAL A 45 -3.20 -4.27 11.87
N VAL A 46 -2.92 -3.25 11.06
CA VAL A 46 -1.76 -2.37 11.22
C VAL A 46 -2.28 -0.97 11.52
N LYS A 47 -1.79 -0.35 12.60
CA LYS A 47 -2.26 0.96 13.05
C LYS A 47 -1.32 2.10 12.65
N ALA A 48 -1.86 3.31 12.70
CA ALA A 48 -1.21 4.54 12.22
C ALA A 48 0.10 4.94 12.91
N LYS A 49 0.46 4.29 14.01
CA LYS A 49 1.71 4.60 14.72
C LYS A 49 2.97 4.24 13.93
N PHE A 50 2.81 3.47 12.87
CA PHE A 50 3.91 3.14 11.96
C PHE A 50 3.91 4.11 10.79
N SER A 51 5.09 4.41 10.24
CA SER A 51 5.22 5.13 8.96
C SER A 51 4.75 4.20 7.83
N HIS A 52 5.23 4.36 6.61
CA HIS A 52 4.82 3.44 5.55
C HIS A 52 5.44 2.07 5.74
N LEU A 53 4.77 1.06 5.22
CA LEU A 53 5.33 -0.28 5.09
C LEU A 53 6.18 -0.36 3.82
N HIS A 54 7.14 -1.26 3.81
CA HIS A 54 7.99 -1.52 2.65
C HIS A 54 8.06 -3.01 2.38
N GLU A 55 8.40 -3.35 1.15
CA GLU A 55 8.66 -4.74 0.80
C GLU A 55 9.75 -5.32 1.71
N ASP A 56 9.57 -6.57 2.12
CA ASP A 56 10.45 -7.31 3.03
C ASP A 56 10.40 -6.87 4.50
N ASP A 57 9.54 -5.91 4.86
CA ASP A 57 9.26 -5.65 6.27
C ASP A 57 8.62 -6.87 6.91
N ILE A 58 8.96 -7.13 8.16
CA ILE A 58 8.36 -8.21 8.94
C ILE A 58 7.43 -7.61 9.98
N LEU A 59 6.15 -7.91 9.83
CA LEU A 59 5.11 -7.44 10.74
C LEU A 59 5.04 -8.41 11.91
N VAL A 60 5.37 -7.93 13.12
CA VAL A 60 5.34 -8.76 14.33
C VAL A 60 4.08 -8.46 15.12
N CYS A 61 3.29 -9.50 15.38
CA CYS A 61 2.04 -9.41 16.11
C CYS A 61 2.24 -9.60 17.61
N GLU A 62 1.20 -9.29 18.41
CA GLU A 62 1.24 -9.37 19.86
C GLU A 62 1.68 -10.73 20.40
N ASP A 63 1.32 -11.80 19.70
CA ASP A 63 1.65 -13.17 20.07
C ASP A 63 3.00 -13.66 19.51
N GLY A 64 3.75 -12.77 18.88
CA GLY A 64 5.03 -13.10 18.25
C GLY A 64 4.91 -13.64 16.83
N TYR A 65 3.71 -13.76 16.29
CA TYR A 65 3.51 -14.22 14.91
C TYR A 65 4.12 -13.19 13.95
N ALA A 66 4.95 -13.65 13.04
CA ALA A 66 5.70 -12.78 12.13
C ALA A 66 5.26 -12.99 10.67
N ILE A 67 4.96 -11.89 9.99
CA ILE A 67 4.41 -11.90 8.63
C ILE A 67 5.26 -11.01 7.73
N LYS A 68 5.82 -11.58 6.67
CA LYS A 68 6.65 -10.84 5.72
C LYS A 68 5.77 -10.11 4.70
N VAL A 69 6.08 -8.84 4.45
CA VAL A 69 5.38 -8.05 3.44
C VAL A 69 5.97 -8.34 2.07
N LEU A 70 5.12 -8.79 1.14
CA LEU A 70 5.47 -8.96 -0.27
C LEU A 70 4.79 -7.86 -1.07
N LYS A 71 5.46 -7.37 -2.10
CA LYS A 71 4.88 -6.37 -2.99
C LYS A 71 3.94 -7.06 -3.97
N ASP A 72 2.69 -6.63 -3.96
CA ASP A 72 1.70 -7.07 -4.96
C ASP A 72 1.69 -6.08 -6.13
N MET A 73 1.05 -6.46 -7.21
CA MET A 73 0.94 -5.60 -8.39
C MET A 73 -0.16 -4.56 -8.19
N ASP A 74 0.10 -3.36 -8.68
CA ASP A 74 -0.91 -2.30 -8.73
C ASP A 74 -1.36 -2.11 -10.18
N ASP A 75 -2.66 -1.88 -10.38
CA ASP A 75 -3.16 -1.37 -11.65
C ASP A 75 -2.87 0.12 -11.70
N ILE A 76 -2.30 0.59 -12.79
CA ILE A 76 -1.90 1.99 -12.94
C ILE A 76 -2.38 2.56 -14.26
N PHE A 77 -2.63 3.89 -14.26
CA PHE A 77 -2.77 4.69 -15.48
C PHE A 77 -1.50 5.50 -15.67
N VAL A 78 -1.03 5.55 -16.91
CA VAL A 78 0.07 6.42 -17.30
C VAL A 78 -0.50 7.53 -18.17
N LEU A 79 -0.46 8.76 -17.66
CA LEU A 79 -0.92 9.95 -18.38
C LEU A 79 0.28 10.64 -19.00
N GLU A 80 0.32 10.71 -20.33
CA GLU A 80 1.40 11.38 -21.05
C GLU A 80 0.93 12.76 -21.55
N PHE A 81 1.81 13.74 -21.49
CA PHE A 81 1.52 15.12 -21.86
C PHE A 81 2.54 15.65 -22.84
N LYS A 82 2.07 16.43 -23.82
CA LYS A 82 2.95 17.03 -24.82
C LYS A 82 3.40 18.43 -24.45
N ASP A 83 2.72 19.07 -23.49
CA ASP A 83 3.05 20.44 -23.08
C ASP A 83 3.03 20.57 -21.56
N ALA A 84 3.80 21.54 -21.07
CA ALA A 84 4.00 21.76 -19.65
C ALA A 84 2.74 22.26 -18.94
N LEU A 85 1.88 23.00 -19.63
CA LEU A 85 0.68 23.57 -19.02
C LEU A 85 -0.35 22.49 -18.70
N SER A 86 -0.64 21.61 -19.67
CA SER A 86 -1.56 20.50 -19.46
C SER A 86 -1.04 19.56 -18.37
N PHE A 87 0.26 19.28 -18.37
CA PHE A 87 0.89 18.47 -17.36
C PHE A 87 0.72 19.08 -15.97
N ALA A 88 1.00 20.37 -15.82
CA ALA A 88 0.92 21.06 -14.53
C ALA A 88 -0.54 21.10 -14.02
N LYS A 89 -1.50 21.36 -14.88
CA LYS A 89 -2.92 21.38 -14.50
C LYS A 89 -3.38 20.03 -14.00
N THR A 90 -3.04 18.96 -14.72
CA THR A 90 -3.46 17.62 -14.34
C THR A 90 -2.82 17.19 -13.03
N ALA A 91 -1.52 17.46 -12.86
CA ALA A 91 -0.82 17.15 -11.62
C ALA A 91 -1.44 17.88 -10.42
N TYR A 92 -1.81 19.16 -10.61
CA TYR A 92 -2.47 19.94 -9.57
C TYR A 92 -3.83 19.33 -9.18
N GLU A 93 -4.66 18.97 -10.17
CA GLU A 93 -5.97 18.37 -9.90
C GLU A 93 -5.88 17.03 -9.19
N ILE A 94 -4.93 16.18 -9.59
CA ILE A 94 -4.74 14.88 -8.93
C ILE A 94 -4.27 15.08 -7.49
N GLY A 95 -3.30 15.99 -7.28
CA GLY A 95 -2.84 16.33 -5.95
C GLY A 95 -3.94 16.90 -5.07
N ASN A 96 -4.83 17.71 -5.65
CA ASN A 96 -5.95 18.32 -4.96
C ASN A 96 -6.99 17.27 -4.50
N ARG A 97 -7.05 16.14 -5.16
CA ARG A 97 -7.91 15.01 -4.77
C ARG A 97 -7.25 14.09 -3.74
N HIS A 98 -6.03 14.43 -3.31
CA HIS A 98 -5.24 13.64 -2.37
C HIS A 98 -4.98 12.21 -2.86
N GLN A 99 -4.79 12.04 -4.15
CA GLN A 99 -4.52 10.73 -4.74
C GLN A 99 -3.02 10.53 -4.94
N PRO A 100 -2.50 9.32 -4.66
CA PRO A 100 -1.09 9.04 -4.90
C PRO A 100 -0.75 9.13 -6.38
N LEU A 101 0.38 9.74 -6.69
CA LEU A 101 0.86 9.84 -8.07
C LEU A 101 2.38 9.82 -8.11
N MET A 102 2.91 9.44 -9.26
CA MET A 102 4.33 9.58 -9.58
C MET A 102 4.47 10.47 -10.81
N ILE A 103 5.46 11.33 -10.81
CA ILE A 103 5.72 12.26 -11.91
C ILE A 103 7.07 11.93 -12.56
N GLU A 104 7.07 11.81 -13.88
CA GLU A 104 8.26 11.45 -14.64
C GLU A 104 8.16 12.00 -16.07
N ASP A 105 9.12 12.78 -16.52
CA ASP A 105 9.25 13.28 -17.92
C ASP A 105 7.93 13.59 -18.64
N PHE A 106 7.12 14.52 -18.09
CA PHE A 106 5.78 14.85 -18.61
C PHE A 106 4.80 13.67 -18.60
N LYS A 107 5.05 12.69 -17.75
CA LYS A 107 4.12 11.59 -17.49
C LYS A 107 3.67 11.64 -16.05
N ILE A 108 2.41 11.29 -15.84
CA ILE A 108 1.87 11.13 -14.50
C ILE A 108 1.39 9.69 -14.39
N ILE A 109 1.89 8.98 -13.39
CA ILE A 109 1.51 7.60 -13.12
C ILE A 109 0.63 7.60 -11.88
N VAL A 110 -0.60 7.13 -12.03
CA VAL A 110 -1.57 7.05 -10.94
C VAL A 110 -2.08 5.63 -10.80
N LEU A 111 -2.56 5.29 -9.61
CA LEU A 111 -3.23 4.01 -9.42
C LEU A 111 -4.56 4.01 -10.16
N ASP A 112 -4.95 2.84 -10.66
CA ASP A 112 -6.24 2.66 -11.31
C ASP A 112 -7.34 2.85 -10.27
N ASP A 113 -7.92 4.05 -10.26
CA ASP A 113 -8.93 4.45 -9.30
C ASP A 113 -10.11 5.02 -10.09
N ILE A 114 -11.29 4.52 -9.78
CA ILE A 114 -12.54 4.92 -10.44
C ILE A 114 -12.74 6.44 -10.40
N SER A 115 -12.33 7.11 -9.34
CA SER A 115 -12.49 8.55 -9.19
C SER A 115 -11.67 9.36 -10.19
N ILE A 116 -10.66 8.76 -10.82
CA ILE A 116 -9.84 9.41 -11.85
C ILE A 116 -10.23 8.95 -13.24
N ALA A 117 -10.68 7.71 -13.38
CA ALA A 117 -10.97 7.09 -14.68
C ALA A 117 -12.18 7.67 -15.39
N ASP A 118 -13.02 8.41 -14.71
CA ASP A 118 -14.21 9.05 -15.29
C ASP A 118 -13.87 10.19 -16.23
#